data_1465be5d0544a302bed3da2c5432f8c3
#
_entry.id   1465be5d0544a302bed3da2c5432f8c3
#
_cell.length_a   1.000
_cell.length_b   1.000
_cell.length_c   1.000
_cell.angle_alpha   90.00
_cell.angle_beta   90.00
_cell.angle_gamma   90.00
#
_symmetry.space_group_name_H-M   'P 1'
#
loop_
_entity.id
_entity.type
_entity.pdbx_description
1 polymer ?
#
loop_
_entity_poly.entity_id
_entity_poly.type
_entity_poly.pdbx_seq_one_letter_code
_entity_poly.pdbx_strand_id
1 'polypeptide(L)'
;PHGILFWRAMTQWIGGLGIVFFTIAVLPIFGVGGIQVFAAEASGPTHDKVHPRIGITAKWIWGIYAGMTGTLIVLLVFGGMSVFDSICHAFTTTSTGGFSTKQASIEYYHSPYIDYVISIFMFLSGINFTLLLLMFNGKIKKFIHDAELKFYFWCVSFFTIFIAVWLHQTSSMEIEEAFRKSLFQVISLQTSTGFATADYMLWPSILWGCLLIVMIIGACAGSTTGGIKCIRMVILFQVVKNEFKHILHPNAVLPVRVNKQVISPSIQSTVSVSYTHLTLP
;
A
#
# COMPACT_ATOMS: atom_id res chain seq x y z
N PRO A 1 -24.16 17.26 6.38
CA PRO A 1 -23.33 18.45 6.10
C PRO A 1 -22.20 18.08 5.16
N HIS A 2 -22.45 18.24 3.84
CA HIS A 2 -21.50 17.86 2.77
C HIS A 2 -20.13 18.55 2.92
N GLY A 3 -20.08 19.79 3.39
CA GLY A 3 -18.84 20.55 3.54
C GLY A 3 -17.82 19.88 4.47
N ILE A 4 -18.24 19.34 5.63
CA ILE A 4 -17.36 18.66 6.59
C ILE A 4 -16.85 17.34 6.02
N LEU A 5 -17.72 16.57 5.34
CA LEU A 5 -17.34 15.31 4.71
C LEU A 5 -16.31 15.53 3.59
N PHE A 6 -16.53 16.55 2.76
CA PHE A 6 -15.57 16.93 1.72
C PHE A 6 -14.24 17.38 2.31
N TRP A 7 -14.27 18.28 3.32
CA TRP A 7 -13.07 18.75 3.99
C TRP A 7 -12.25 17.57 4.56
N ARG A 8 -12.92 16.65 5.24
CA ARG A 8 -12.30 15.44 5.80
C ARG A 8 -11.64 14.56 4.71
N ALA A 9 -12.32 14.34 3.59
CA ALA A 9 -11.78 13.57 2.47
C ALA A 9 -10.62 14.30 1.79
N MET A 10 -10.72 15.62 1.61
CA MET A 10 -9.68 16.44 1.01
C MET A 10 -8.41 16.51 1.87
N THR A 11 -8.54 16.64 3.18
CA THR A 11 -7.38 16.62 4.10
C THR A 11 -6.65 15.28 4.06
N GLN A 12 -7.38 14.15 3.95
CA GLN A 12 -6.75 12.84 3.73
C GLN A 12 -6.03 12.79 2.39
N TRP A 13 -6.66 13.27 1.32
CA TRP A 13 -6.07 13.26 -0.02
C TRP A 13 -4.77 14.07 -0.09
N ILE A 14 -4.76 15.27 0.51
CA ILE A 14 -3.54 16.09 0.62
C ILE A 14 -2.49 15.39 1.49
N GLY A 15 -2.89 14.74 2.60
CA GLY A 15 -2.00 14.00 3.49
C GLY A 15 -1.41 12.72 2.88
N GLY A 16 -2.12 12.07 1.95
CA GLY A 16 -1.77 10.75 1.44
C GLY A 16 -0.45 10.68 0.66
N LEU A 17 -0.15 11.61 -0.23
CA LEU A 17 1.18 11.76 -0.84
C LEU A 17 2.07 12.73 -0.07
N GLY A 18 1.54 13.20 0.96
CA GLY A 18 2.21 14.06 1.89
C GLY A 18 2.46 15.46 1.35
N ILE A 19 2.26 16.34 2.24
CA ILE A 19 2.93 17.64 2.31
C ILE A 19 4.39 17.53 1.84
N VAL A 20 5.05 16.38 1.98
CA VAL A 20 6.43 16.08 1.59
C VAL A 20 6.67 16.18 0.10
N PHE A 21 5.87 15.51 -0.73
CA PHE A 21 6.05 15.65 -2.17
C PHE A 21 5.63 17.03 -2.66
N PHE A 22 4.64 17.64 -2.01
CA PHE A 22 4.26 19.02 -2.29
C PHE A 22 5.40 19.98 -1.89
N THR A 23 5.99 19.81 -0.71
CA THR A 23 7.12 20.66 -0.25
C THR A 23 8.35 20.45 -1.12
N ILE A 24 8.68 19.23 -1.58
CA ILE A 24 9.79 18.99 -2.50
C ILE A 24 9.53 19.62 -3.87
N ALA A 25 8.28 19.68 -4.33
CA ALA A 25 7.94 20.33 -5.58
C ALA A 25 7.97 21.87 -5.48
N VAL A 26 7.63 22.43 -4.32
CA VAL A 26 7.44 23.87 -4.08
C VAL A 26 8.64 24.52 -3.40
N LEU A 27 9.29 23.86 -2.44
CA LEU A 27 10.46 24.41 -1.72
C LEU A 27 11.62 24.82 -2.62
N PRO A 28 11.96 24.12 -3.73
CA PRO A 28 13.00 24.60 -4.64
C PRO A 28 12.67 25.94 -5.30
N ILE A 29 11.37 26.28 -5.43
CA ILE A 29 10.92 27.57 -5.96
C ILE A 29 11.28 28.71 -4.98
N PHE A 30 11.30 28.40 -3.68
CA PHE A 30 11.64 29.33 -2.60
C PHE A 30 13.11 29.26 -2.14
N GLY A 31 13.97 28.47 -2.83
CA GLY A 31 15.40 28.38 -2.52
C GLY A 31 15.74 27.57 -1.26
N VAL A 32 14.80 26.86 -0.66
CA VAL A 32 15.02 26.06 0.54
C VAL A 32 15.22 24.58 0.17
N GLY A 33 16.27 23.94 0.74
CA GLY A 33 16.65 22.54 0.42
C GLY A 33 15.62 21.51 0.92
N GLY A 34 14.71 21.08 0.03
CA GLY A 34 13.69 20.06 0.32
C GLY A 34 14.21 18.62 0.48
N ILE A 35 15.51 18.37 0.26
CA ILE A 35 16.14 17.04 0.27
C ILE A 35 16.08 16.39 1.66
N GLN A 36 16.23 17.16 2.73
CA GLN A 36 16.23 16.63 4.10
C GLN A 36 14.84 16.15 4.56
N VAL A 37 13.78 16.81 4.11
CA VAL A 37 12.40 16.44 4.43
C VAL A 37 12.00 15.15 3.70
N PHE A 38 12.45 15.01 2.44
CA PHE A 38 12.22 13.77 1.67
C PHE A 38 12.93 12.56 2.29
N ALA A 39 14.17 12.73 2.76
CA ALA A 39 14.92 11.64 3.38
C ALA A 39 14.29 11.14 4.69
N ALA A 40 13.54 12.00 5.40
CA ALA A 40 12.86 11.63 6.64
C ALA A 40 11.60 10.76 6.40
N GLU A 41 10.88 10.98 5.30
CA GLU A 41 9.63 10.24 5.01
C GLU A 41 9.78 9.12 3.97
N ALA A 42 10.81 9.15 3.12
CA ALA A 42 11.12 8.05 2.22
C ALA A 42 11.71 6.87 3.02
N SER A 43 10.87 6.18 3.76
CA SER A 43 11.23 5.08 4.67
C SER A 43 11.60 3.77 3.97
N GLY A 44 12.20 3.85 2.78
CA GLY A 44 12.68 2.68 2.03
C GLY A 44 14.21 2.56 2.04
N PRO A 45 14.77 1.34 2.14
CA PRO A 45 16.21 1.09 2.15
C PRO A 45 16.90 1.31 0.81
N THR A 46 16.16 1.59 -0.26
CA THR A 46 16.69 1.80 -1.61
C THR A 46 16.23 3.15 -2.16
N HIS A 47 17.17 4.09 -2.26
CA HIS A 47 16.95 5.36 -2.98
C HIS A 47 17.17 5.11 -4.48
N ASP A 48 16.17 4.63 -5.19
CA ASP A 48 16.21 4.60 -6.66
C ASP A 48 16.16 6.04 -7.19
N LYS A 49 17.31 6.54 -7.60
CA LYS A 49 17.42 7.85 -8.29
C LYS A 49 16.81 7.71 -9.69
N VAL A 50 15.52 8.02 -9.80
CA VAL A 50 14.80 7.93 -11.09
C VAL A 50 15.13 9.12 -11.99
N HIS A 51 15.41 10.28 -11.39
CA HIS A 51 15.81 11.51 -12.11
C HIS A 51 16.87 12.29 -11.34
N PRO A 52 17.81 12.97 -12.07
CA PRO A 52 18.84 13.79 -11.43
C PRO A 52 18.28 15.01 -10.69
N ARG A 53 17.02 15.36 -10.91
CA ARG A 53 16.32 16.48 -10.26
C ARG A 53 15.12 15.96 -9.48
N ILE A 54 15.21 15.95 -8.17
CA ILE A 54 14.18 15.47 -7.23
C ILE A 54 12.82 16.14 -7.48
N GLY A 55 12.81 17.45 -7.76
CA GLY A 55 11.58 18.19 -8.04
C GLY A 55 10.83 17.72 -9.30
N ILE A 56 11.53 17.22 -10.32
CA ILE A 56 10.87 16.65 -11.53
C ILE A 56 10.21 15.33 -11.18
N THR A 57 10.88 14.47 -10.42
CA THR A 57 10.32 13.19 -9.95
C THR A 57 9.07 13.42 -9.12
N ALA A 58 9.10 14.38 -8.19
CA ALA A 58 7.95 14.73 -7.35
C ALA A 58 6.74 15.17 -8.18
N LYS A 59 6.94 16.01 -9.21
CA LYS A 59 5.86 16.45 -10.12
C LYS A 59 5.21 15.28 -10.85
N TRP A 60 6.01 14.33 -11.33
CA TRP A 60 5.49 13.15 -12.01
C TRP A 60 4.71 12.22 -11.07
N ILE A 61 5.20 12.01 -9.85
CA ILE A 61 4.49 11.22 -8.83
C ILE A 61 3.15 11.89 -8.47
N TRP A 62 3.14 13.21 -8.31
CA TRP A 62 1.91 13.98 -8.11
C TRP A 62 0.93 13.85 -9.27
N GLY A 63 1.44 13.90 -10.50
CA GLY A 63 0.65 13.69 -11.71
C GLY A 63 0.00 12.30 -11.76
N ILE A 64 0.73 11.24 -11.39
CA ILE A 64 0.21 9.87 -11.30
C ILE A 64 -0.90 9.79 -10.24
N TYR A 65 -0.66 10.35 -9.06
CA TYR A 65 -1.62 10.35 -7.97
C TYR A 65 -2.92 11.08 -8.32
N ALA A 66 -2.82 12.28 -8.87
CA ALA A 66 -3.98 13.05 -9.32
C ALA A 66 -4.69 12.33 -10.48
N GLY A 67 -3.94 11.75 -11.42
CA GLY A 67 -4.49 10.97 -12.52
C GLY A 67 -5.25 9.73 -12.04
N MET A 68 -4.68 8.97 -11.10
CA MET A 68 -5.37 7.83 -10.46
C MET A 68 -6.66 8.28 -9.77
N THR A 69 -6.60 9.38 -9.03
CA THR A 69 -7.78 9.93 -8.35
C THR A 69 -8.87 10.33 -9.36
N GLY A 70 -8.51 11.06 -10.42
CA GLY A 70 -9.45 11.46 -11.47
C GLY A 70 -10.09 10.28 -12.19
N THR A 71 -9.29 9.27 -12.53
CA THR A 71 -9.78 8.03 -13.16
C THR A 71 -10.76 7.30 -12.22
N LEU A 72 -10.43 7.21 -10.94
CA LEU A 72 -11.31 6.56 -9.97
C LEU A 72 -12.63 7.32 -9.81
N ILE A 73 -12.63 8.66 -9.76
CA ILE A 73 -13.87 9.45 -9.72
C ILE A 73 -14.79 9.06 -10.89
N VAL A 74 -14.24 9.04 -12.09
CA VAL A 74 -15.00 8.72 -13.31
C VAL A 74 -15.59 7.30 -13.22
N LEU A 75 -14.79 6.31 -12.83
CA LEU A 75 -15.25 4.92 -12.71
C LEU A 75 -16.32 4.75 -11.62
N LEU A 76 -16.21 5.45 -10.48
CA LEU A 76 -17.21 5.39 -9.42
C LEU A 76 -18.55 6.05 -9.85
N VAL A 77 -18.50 7.14 -10.60
CA VAL A 77 -19.69 7.77 -11.19
C VAL A 77 -20.37 6.79 -12.16
N PHE A 78 -19.60 6.13 -13.04
CA PHE A 78 -20.15 5.08 -13.91
C PHE A 78 -20.74 3.89 -13.13
N GLY A 79 -20.21 3.59 -11.95
CA GLY A 79 -20.75 2.60 -11.03
C GLY A 79 -22.04 3.00 -10.33
N GLY A 80 -22.57 4.21 -10.58
CA GLY A 80 -23.83 4.69 -10.00
C GLY A 80 -23.71 5.45 -8.67
N MET A 81 -22.48 5.76 -8.24
CA MET A 81 -22.27 6.66 -7.10
C MET A 81 -22.63 8.12 -7.47
N SER A 82 -23.15 8.88 -6.50
CA SER A 82 -23.30 10.33 -6.69
C SER A 82 -21.93 10.98 -6.94
N VAL A 83 -21.88 12.06 -7.70
CA VAL A 83 -20.63 12.80 -7.99
C VAL A 83 -19.92 13.19 -6.69
N PHE A 84 -20.66 13.63 -5.69
CA PHE A 84 -20.12 14.01 -4.39
C PHE A 84 -19.48 12.81 -3.66
N ASP A 85 -20.18 11.68 -3.59
CA ASP A 85 -19.67 10.47 -2.96
C ASP A 85 -18.46 9.91 -3.72
N SER A 86 -18.49 9.95 -5.07
CA SER A 86 -17.37 9.51 -5.92
C SER A 86 -16.10 10.32 -5.66
N ILE A 87 -16.20 11.63 -5.54
CA ILE A 87 -15.05 12.50 -5.21
C ILE A 87 -14.50 12.16 -3.82
N CYS A 88 -15.37 12.09 -2.81
CA CYS A 88 -14.96 11.80 -1.44
C CYS A 88 -14.31 10.42 -1.32
N HIS A 89 -14.91 9.38 -1.91
CA HIS A 89 -14.34 8.03 -1.87
C HIS A 89 -13.06 7.90 -2.70
N ALA A 90 -12.97 8.56 -3.86
CA ALA A 90 -11.73 8.56 -4.63
C ALA A 90 -10.57 9.22 -3.85
N PHE A 91 -10.82 10.33 -3.17
CA PHE A 91 -9.83 10.99 -2.32
C PHE A 91 -9.33 10.05 -1.23
N THR A 92 -10.24 9.39 -0.53
CA THR A 92 -9.91 8.53 0.61
C THR A 92 -9.40 7.15 0.20
N THR A 93 -9.69 6.67 -1.02
CA THR A 93 -9.12 5.45 -1.60
C THR A 93 -7.66 5.65 -2.00
N THR A 94 -7.37 6.70 -2.79
CA THR A 94 -6.00 6.94 -3.28
C THR A 94 -5.04 7.35 -2.18
N SER A 95 -5.52 8.03 -1.15
CA SER A 95 -4.75 8.35 0.04
C SER A 95 -4.67 7.20 1.05
N THR A 96 -5.39 6.10 0.80
CA THR A 96 -5.53 4.98 1.74
C THR A 96 -6.02 5.41 3.12
N GLY A 97 -6.94 6.40 3.15
CA GLY A 97 -7.46 6.98 4.39
C GLY A 97 -8.78 6.35 4.88
N GLY A 98 -9.61 5.81 3.97
CA GLY A 98 -10.77 4.97 4.28
C GLY A 98 -11.99 5.67 4.88
N PHE A 99 -12.05 6.98 4.90
CA PHE A 99 -13.26 7.66 5.33
C PHE A 99 -14.35 7.60 4.27
N SER A 100 -15.52 7.14 4.67
CA SER A 100 -16.71 7.11 3.82
C SER A 100 -17.67 8.24 4.15
N THR A 101 -18.50 8.59 3.18
CA THR A 101 -19.68 9.45 3.35
C THR A 101 -20.88 8.71 3.95
N LYS A 102 -20.82 7.36 3.99
CA LYS A 102 -21.84 6.46 4.51
C LYS A 102 -21.34 5.73 5.75
N GLN A 103 -22.26 5.48 6.71
CA GLN A 103 -21.90 4.76 7.95
C GLN A 103 -21.50 3.30 7.69
N ALA A 104 -22.19 2.64 6.76
CA ALA A 104 -21.88 1.27 6.36
C ALA A 104 -20.69 1.17 5.38
N SER A 105 -19.88 2.23 5.24
CA SER A 105 -18.75 2.26 4.31
C SER A 105 -19.16 1.92 2.86
N ILE A 106 -18.38 1.08 2.17
CA ILE A 106 -18.65 0.69 0.77
C ILE A 106 -19.80 -0.31 0.67
N GLU A 107 -20.06 -1.09 1.72
CA GLU A 107 -21.18 -2.01 1.79
C GLU A 107 -22.54 -1.35 1.44
N TYR A 108 -22.70 -0.06 1.75
CA TYR A 108 -23.89 0.71 1.44
C TYR A 108 -24.33 0.63 -0.03
N TYR A 109 -23.38 0.50 -0.95
CA TYR A 109 -23.66 0.54 -2.40
C TYR A 109 -24.11 -0.83 -2.97
N HIS A 110 -23.89 -1.93 -2.26
CA HIS A 110 -24.26 -3.31 -2.67
C HIS A 110 -23.89 -3.61 -4.13
N SER A 111 -22.79 -3.09 -4.64
CA SER A 111 -22.38 -3.19 -6.04
C SER A 111 -21.04 -3.92 -6.18
N PRO A 112 -21.03 -5.13 -6.77
CA PRO A 112 -19.78 -5.85 -7.05
C PRO A 112 -18.80 -5.03 -7.90
N TYR A 113 -19.31 -4.22 -8.83
CA TYR A 113 -18.48 -3.35 -9.66
C TYR A 113 -17.70 -2.35 -8.80
N ILE A 114 -18.37 -1.67 -7.88
CA ILE A 114 -17.75 -0.68 -6.99
C ILE A 114 -16.71 -1.36 -6.10
N ASP A 115 -17.02 -2.55 -5.57
CA ASP A 115 -16.08 -3.31 -4.72
C ASP A 115 -14.79 -3.63 -5.48
N TYR A 116 -14.88 -4.14 -6.71
CA TYR A 116 -13.70 -4.44 -7.52
C TYR A 116 -12.92 -3.19 -7.93
N VAL A 117 -13.61 -2.13 -8.36
CA VAL A 117 -12.95 -0.87 -8.74
C VAL A 117 -12.16 -0.30 -7.57
N ILE A 118 -12.78 -0.19 -6.39
CA ILE A 118 -12.10 0.34 -5.20
C ILE A 118 -10.94 -0.59 -4.79
N SER A 119 -11.12 -1.92 -4.82
CA SER A 119 -10.06 -2.89 -4.51
C SER A 119 -8.83 -2.71 -5.41
N ILE A 120 -9.04 -2.54 -6.72
CA ILE A 120 -7.96 -2.32 -7.67
C ILE A 120 -7.21 -1.03 -7.34
N PHE A 121 -7.92 0.07 -7.08
CA PHE A 121 -7.28 1.34 -6.77
C PHE A 121 -6.62 1.37 -5.39
N MET A 122 -7.18 0.70 -4.38
CA MET A 122 -6.49 0.48 -3.09
C MET A 122 -5.19 -0.30 -3.30
N PHE A 123 -5.23 -1.38 -4.09
CA PHE A 123 -4.04 -2.17 -4.42
C PHE A 123 -2.97 -1.32 -5.14
N LEU A 124 -3.36 -0.53 -6.14
CA LEU A 124 -2.46 0.37 -6.86
C LEU A 124 -1.86 1.44 -5.93
N SER A 125 -2.65 2.00 -5.02
CA SER A 125 -2.18 2.97 -4.02
C SER A 125 -1.20 2.35 -3.02
N GLY A 126 -1.26 1.04 -2.82
CA GLY A 126 -0.31 0.25 -2.04
C GLY A 126 1.02 -0.02 -2.74
N ILE A 127 1.16 0.25 -4.03
CA ILE A 127 2.41 0.09 -4.78
C ILE A 127 3.30 1.32 -4.57
N ASN A 128 4.61 1.12 -4.59
CA ASN A 128 5.58 2.22 -4.60
C ASN A 128 5.36 3.14 -5.81
N PHE A 129 5.12 4.42 -5.57
CA PHE A 129 4.86 5.39 -6.64
C PHE A 129 6.04 5.56 -7.60
N THR A 130 7.28 5.33 -7.14
CA THR A 130 8.46 5.33 -8.02
C THR A 130 8.41 4.14 -8.99
N LEU A 131 7.93 2.97 -8.55
CA LEU A 131 7.72 1.82 -9.44
C LEU A 131 6.60 2.09 -10.45
N LEU A 132 5.50 2.73 -10.04
CA LEU A 132 4.45 3.16 -10.97
C LEU A 132 5.01 4.13 -12.02
N LEU A 133 5.85 5.08 -11.63
CA LEU A 133 6.52 5.98 -12.57
C LEU A 133 7.40 5.20 -13.57
N LEU A 134 8.13 4.17 -13.13
CA LEU A 134 8.93 3.32 -14.02
C LEU A 134 8.05 2.56 -15.02
N MET A 135 6.88 2.11 -14.60
CA MET A 135 5.91 1.45 -15.47
C MET A 135 5.42 2.42 -16.57
N PHE A 136 5.03 3.64 -16.21
CA PHE A 136 4.61 4.67 -17.19
C PHE A 136 5.74 5.09 -18.13
N ASN A 137 7.00 5.02 -17.69
CA ASN A 137 8.18 5.27 -18.52
C ASN A 137 8.60 4.04 -19.38
N GLY A 138 7.75 3.05 -19.54
CA GLY A 138 7.99 1.87 -20.38
C GLY A 138 8.96 0.84 -19.80
N LYS A 139 9.44 1.00 -18.55
CA LYS A 139 10.37 0.07 -17.90
C LYS A 139 9.63 -1.08 -17.19
N ILE A 140 8.66 -1.70 -17.88
CA ILE A 140 7.76 -2.74 -17.35
C ILE A 140 8.53 -3.93 -16.77
N LYS A 141 9.67 -4.32 -17.37
CA LYS A 141 10.50 -5.42 -16.84
C LYS A 141 11.01 -5.16 -15.43
N LYS A 142 11.41 -3.91 -15.13
CA LYS A 142 11.84 -3.53 -13.77
C LYS A 142 10.69 -3.56 -12.78
N PHE A 143 9.51 -3.09 -13.19
CA PHE A 143 8.29 -3.12 -12.40
C PHE A 143 7.91 -4.55 -11.98
N ILE A 144 7.78 -5.47 -12.95
CA ILE A 144 7.34 -6.85 -12.67
C ILE A 144 8.39 -7.66 -11.88
N HIS A 145 9.69 -7.36 -12.02
CA HIS A 145 10.75 -8.10 -11.34
C HIS A 145 11.12 -7.55 -9.97
N ASP A 146 10.47 -6.49 -9.51
CA ASP A 146 10.68 -5.93 -8.19
C ASP A 146 10.33 -6.94 -7.09
N ALA A 147 11.24 -7.11 -6.12
CA ALA A 147 11.08 -8.10 -5.06
C ALA A 147 9.98 -7.72 -4.06
N GLU A 148 9.84 -6.43 -3.77
CA GLU A 148 8.82 -5.91 -2.87
C GLU A 148 7.43 -6.05 -3.47
N LEU A 149 7.25 -5.65 -4.74
CA LEU A 149 5.98 -5.79 -5.46
C LEU A 149 5.54 -7.26 -5.56
N LYS A 150 6.48 -8.16 -5.84
CA LYS A 150 6.19 -9.60 -5.85
C LYS A 150 5.70 -10.10 -4.49
N PHE A 151 6.40 -9.72 -3.43
CA PHE A 151 6.01 -10.12 -2.08
C PHE A 151 4.63 -9.58 -1.72
N TYR A 152 4.35 -8.30 -2.03
CA TYR A 152 3.05 -7.67 -1.81
C TYR A 152 1.94 -8.40 -2.56
N PHE A 153 2.12 -8.67 -3.87
CA PHE A 153 1.16 -9.40 -4.69
C PHE A 153 0.89 -10.81 -4.15
N TRP A 154 1.94 -11.57 -3.80
CA TRP A 154 1.78 -12.91 -3.27
C TRP A 154 1.12 -12.92 -1.89
N CYS A 155 1.42 -11.93 -1.06
CA CYS A 155 0.78 -11.77 0.24
C CYS A 155 -0.73 -11.54 0.09
N VAL A 156 -1.14 -10.55 -0.74
CA VAL A 156 -2.57 -10.32 -1.05
C VAL A 156 -3.22 -11.59 -1.59
N SER A 157 -2.61 -12.22 -2.58
CA SER A 157 -3.18 -13.42 -3.24
C SER A 157 -3.36 -14.58 -2.26
N PHE A 158 -2.34 -14.86 -1.45
CA PHE A 158 -2.37 -15.97 -0.49
C PHE A 158 -3.49 -15.78 0.55
N PHE A 159 -3.55 -14.60 1.21
CA PHE A 159 -4.56 -14.36 2.23
C PHE A 159 -5.96 -14.25 1.64
N THR A 160 -6.11 -13.67 0.44
CA THR A 160 -7.41 -13.63 -0.25
C THR A 160 -7.95 -15.03 -0.54
N ILE A 161 -7.12 -15.90 -1.14
CA ILE A 161 -7.55 -17.26 -1.47
C ILE A 161 -7.83 -18.05 -0.18
N PHE A 162 -6.97 -17.95 0.82
CA PHE A 162 -7.15 -18.64 2.09
C PHE A 162 -8.48 -18.25 2.77
N ILE A 163 -8.75 -16.94 2.89
CA ILE A 163 -9.97 -16.44 3.51
C ILE A 163 -11.21 -16.79 2.67
N ALA A 164 -11.12 -16.65 1.33
CA ALA A 164 -12.23 -16.97 0.44
C ALA A 164 -12.66 -18.45 0.53
N VAL A 165 -11.67 -19.37 0.51
CA VAL A 165 -11.95 -20.81 0.64
C VAL A 165 -12.58 -21.11 2.00
N TRP A 166 -12.05 -20.51 3.07
CA TRP A 166 -12.60 -20.72 4.41
C TRP A 166 -14.03 -20.20 4.55
N LEU A 167 -14.31 -18.99 4.04
CA LEU A 167 -15.65 -18.39 4.05
C LEU A 167 -16.63 -19.23 3.23
N HIS A 168 -16.23 -19.68 2.05
CA HIS A 168 -17.08 -20.54 1.22
C HIS A 168 -17.46 -21.83 1.96
N GLN A 169 -16.52 -22.46 2.66
CA GLN A 169 -16.79 -23.71 3.39
C GLN A 169 -17.63 -23.50 4.66
N THR A 170 -17.49 -22.36 5.34
CA THR A 170 -18.10 -22.15 6.65
C THR A 170 -19.43 -21.40 6.55
N SER A 171 -19.57 -20.47 5.60
CA SER A 171 -20.73 -19.55 5.53
C SER A 171 -21.68 -19.83 4.38
N SER A 172 -21.49 -20.91 3.61
CA SER A 172 -22.31 -21.27 2.42
C SER A 172 -22.46 -20.12 1.41
N MET A 173 -21.52 -19.17 1.40
CA MET A 173 -21.48 -18.06 0.43
C MET A 173 -21.11 -18.59 -0.95
N GLU A 174 -21.61 -17.94 -2.00
CA GLU A 174 -21.15 -18.22 -3.36
C GLU A 174 -19.65 -17.92 -3.48
N ILE A 175 -18.96 -18.68 -4.35
CA ILE A 175 -17.48 -18.56 -4.52
C ILE A 175 -17.08 -17.14 -4.92
N GLU A 176 -17.85 -16.50 -5.81
CA GLU A 176 -17.61 -15.13 -6.25
C GLU A 176 -17.73 -14.14 -5.07
N GLU A 177 -18.80 -14.24 -4.31
CA GLU A 177 -19.05 -13.35 -3.18
C GLU A 177 -17.97 -13.51 -2.09
N ALA A 178 -17.63 -14.76 -1.74
CA ALA A 178 -16.57 -15.06 -0.79
C ALA A 178 -15.22 -14.52 -1.25
N PHE A 179 -14.89 -14.67 -2.53
CA PHE A 179 -13.66 -14.14 -3.11
C PHE A 179 -13.63 -12.60 -3.10
N ARG A 180 -14.70 -11.95 -3.54
CA ARG A 180 -14.81 -10.48 -3.62
C ARG A 180 -14.70 -9.84 -2.24
N LYS A 181 -15.46 -10.34 -1.25
CA LYS A 181 -15.40 -9.84 0.13
C LYS A 181 -14.01 -10.06 0.76
N SER A 182 -13.41 -11.23 0.53
CA SER A 182 -12.07 -11.54 1.02
C SER A 182 -11.01 -10.64 0.39
N LEU A 183 -11.03 -10.48 -0.93
CA LEU A 183 -10.11 -9.62 -1.68
C LEU A 183 -10.19 -8.18 -1.17
N PHE A 184 -11.41 -7.66 -1.04
CA PHE A 184 -11.63 -6.31 -0.58
C PHE A 184 -11.08 -6.09 0.83
N GLN A 185 -11.41 -6.98 1.79
CA GLN A 185 -10.97 -6.83 3.18
C GLN A 185 -9.46 -7.01 3.33
N VAL A 186 -8.85 -7.97 2.63
CA VAL A 186 -7.39 -8.18 2.65
C VAL A 186 -6.68 -6.93 2.13
N ILE A 187 -7.07 -6.41 0.97
CA ILE A 187 -6.44 -5.21 0.41
C ILE A 187 -6.69 -4.00 1.31
N SER A 188 -7.92 -3.81 1.78
CA SER A 188 -8.29 -2.68 2.65
C SER A 188 -7.44 -2.62 3.92
N LEU A 189 -7.21 -3.75 4.58
CA LEU A 189 -6.42 -3.81 5.79
C LEU A 189 -4.92 -3.79 5.52
N GLN A 190 -4.44 -4.46 4.47
CA GLN A 190 -3.03 -4.45 4.11
C GLN A 190 -2.55 -3.06 3.67
N THR A 191 -3.40 -2.31 2.97
CA THR A 191 -3.11 -0.93 2.60
C THR A 191 -3.42 0.08 3.71
N SER A 192 -3.92 -0.40 4.85
CA SER A 192 -4.39 0.46 5.95
C SER A 192 -5.48 1.46 5.53
N THR A 193 -6.23 1.15 4.46
CA THR A 193 -7.34 2.00 4.00
C THR A 193 -8.50 1.93 4.98
N GLY A 194 -8.93 0.73 5.39
CA GLY A 194 -9.98 0.55 6.40
C GLY A 194 -11.41 0.66 5.89
N PHE A 195 -11.65 0.62 4.57
CA PHE A 195 -12.99 0.43 4.04
C PHE A 195 -13.51 -0.98 4.33
N ALA A 196 -14.83 -1.12 4.45
CA ALA A 196 -15.50 -2.39 4.66
C ALA A 196 -16.64 -2.62 3.65
N THR A 197 -16.76 -3.85 3.16
CA THR A 197 -17.85 -4.36 2.33
C THR A 197 -18.62 -5.48 3.01
N ALA A 198 -18.20 -5.86 4.22
CA ALA A 198 -18.85 -6.84 5.06
C ALA A 198 -18.44 -6.64 6.52
N ASP A 199 -19.28 -7.01 7.44
CA ASP A 199 -18.91 -7.07 8.85
C ASP A 199 -18.03 -8.30 9.12
N TYR A 200 -16.70 -8.10 9.03
CA TYR A 200 -15.71 -9.16 9.28
C TYR A 200 -15.65 -9.60 10.75
N MET A 201 -16.29 -8.87 11.68
CA MET A 201 -16.39 -9.29 13.08
C MET A 201 -17.28 -10.53 13.25
N LEU A 202 -18.18 -10.78 12.28
CA LEU A 202 -19.00 -11.97 12.22
C LEU A 202 -18.29 -13.19 11.63
N TRP A 203 -17.07 -13.00 11.13
CA TRP A 203 -16.28 -14.09 10.54
C TRP A 203 -15.65 -14.98 11.62
N PRO A 204 -15.28 -16.24 11.32
CA PRO A 204 -14.56 -17.11 12.24
C PRO A 204 -13.30 -16.46 12.80
N SER A 205 -13.01 -16.67 14.08
CA SER A 205 -11.91 -16.00 14.80
C SER A 205 -10.53 -16.19 14.17
N ILE A 206 -10.29 -17.31 13.49
CA ILE A 206 -9.03 -17.58 12.78
C ILE A 206 -8.80 -16.57 11.65
N LEU A 207 -9.87 -16.09 11.00
CA LEU A 207 -9.76 -15.11 9.92
C LEU A 207 -9.39 -13.73 10.45
N TRP A 208 -9.78 -13.39 11.68
CA TRP A 208 -9.31 -12.14 12.32
C TRP A 208 -7.80 -12.15 12.55
N GLY A 209 -7.26 -13.32 12.96
CA GLY A 209 -5.81 -13.49 13.09
C GLY A 209 -5.10 -13.28 11.76
N CYS A 210 -5.63 -13.81 10.66
CA CYS A 210 -5.10 -13.58 9.31
C CYS A 210 -5.15 -12.10 8.91
N LEU A 211 -6.28 -11.44 9.14
CA LEU A 211 -6.46 -10.02 8.84
C LEU A 211 -5.52 -9.13 9.68
N LEU A 212 -5.31 -9.47 10.95
CA LEU A 212 -4.35 -8.78 11.82
C LEU A 212 -2.91 -8.91 11.29
N ILE A 213 -2.50 -10.12 10.86
CA ILE A 213 -1.18 -10.36 10.27
C ILE A 213 -0.99 -9.49 9.02
N VAL A 214 -1.97 -9.48 8.13
CA VAL A 214 -1.94 -8.68 6.89
C VAL A 214 -1.82 -7.18 7.21
N MET A 215 -2.57 -6.69 8.19
CA MET A 215 -2.53 -5.29 8.63
C MET A 215 -1.14 -4.90 9.18
N ILE A 216 -0.48 -5.79 9.92
CA ILE A 216 0.87 -5.57 10.44
C ILE A 216 1.89 -5.53 9.31
N ILE A 217 1.82 -6.45 8.34
CA ILE A 217 2.74 -6.51 7.19
C ILE A 217 2.72 -5.20 6.40
N GLY A 218 1.53 -4.65 6.14
CA GLY A 218 1.37 -3.44 5.35
C GLY A 218 1.64 -3.67 3.86
N ALA A 219 1.80 -2.56 3.11
CA ALA A 219 2.08 -2.59 1.66
C ALA A 219 3.49 -2.07 1.34
N CYS A 220 3.75 -1.64 0.10
CA CYS A 220 5.09 -1.25 -0.35
C CYS A 220 5.58 0.06 0.29
N ALA A 221 6.88 0.17 0.49
CA ALA A 221 7.53 1.44 0.86
C ALA A 221 7.38 2.47 -0.28
N GLY A 222 7.24 3.74 0.07
CA GLY A 222 7.00 4.79 -0.92
C GLY A 222 5.60 4.75 -1.55
N SER A 223 4.63 4.14 -0.85
CA SER A 223 3.20 4.20 -1.11
C SER A 223 2.50 5.07 -0.04
N THR A 224 1.21 5.34 -0.21
CA THR A 224 0.41 6.11 0.77
C THR A 224 0.05 5.31 2.03
N THR A 225 0.36 4.03 2.09
CA THR A 225 -0.09 3.08 3.10
C THR A 225 0.70 3.15 4.42
N GLY A 226 0.10 2.67 5.50
CA GLY A 226 0.75 2.43 6.79
C GLY A 226 1.44 1.06 6.89
N GLY A 227 1.67 0.59 8.12
CA GLY A 227 2.25 -0.73 8.42
C GLY A 227 3.78 -0.78 8.36
N ILE A 228 4.34 -1.98 8.60
CA ILE A 228 5.80 -2.23 8.69
C ILE A 228 6.50 -2.08 7.34
N LYS A 229 5.79 -2.24 6.24
CA LYS A 229 6.21 -2.26 4.84
C LYS A 229 6.79 -3.59 4.38
N CYS A 230 6.32 -4.04 3.22
CA CYS A 230 6.72 -5.30 2.59
C CYS A 230 8.23 -5.43 2.39
N ILE A 231 8.93 -4.34 2.07
CA ILE A 231 10.38 -4.36 1.87
C ILE A 231 11.15 -4.81 3.12
N ARG A 232 10.69 -4.41 4.32
CA ARG A 232 11.32 -4.82 5.57
C ARG A 232 11.15 -6.32 5.81
N MET A 233 9.96 -6.87 5.48
CA MET A 233 9.74 -8.33 5.53
C MET A 233 10.67 -9.07 4.57
N VAL A 234 10.81 -8.58 3.33
CA VAL A 234 11.72 -9.16 2.33
C VAL A 234 13.16 -9.16 2.84
N ILE A 235 13.62 -8.05 3.44
CA ILE A 235 14.98 -7.96 4.03
C ILE A 235 15.12 -8.97 5.19
N LEU A 236 14.14 -9.01 6.10
CA LEU A 236 14.17 -9.93 7.24
C LEU A 236 14.26 -11.39 6.78
N PHE A 237 13.45 -11.81 5.80
CA PHE A 237 13.54 -13.16 5.24
C PHE A 237 14.91 -13.45 4.62
N GLN A 238 15.54 -12.46 3.97
CA GLN A 238 16.88 -12.63 3.42
C GLN A 238 17.95 -12.73 4.52
N VAL A 239 17.84 -11.93 5.58
CA VAL A 239 18.74 -12.00 6.74
C VAL A 239 18.63 -13.38 7.38
N VAL A 240 17.43 -13.84 7.72
CA VAL A 240 17.21 -15.18 8.32
C VAL A 240 17.75 -16.27 7.42
N LYS A 241 17.50 -16.22 6.12
CA LYS A 241 18.03 -17.19 5.15
C LYS A 241 19.55 -17.19 5.11
N ASN A 242 20.19 -16.03 5.21
CA ASN A 242 21.65 -15.93 5.23
C ASN A 242 22.24 -16.46 6.54
N GLU A 243 21.57 -16.22 7.68
CA GLU A 243 21.99 -16.80 8.97
C GLU A 243 21.98 -18.34 8.93
N PHE A 244 20.92 -18.96 8.40
CA PHE A 244 20.90 -20.41 8.21
C PHE A 244 22.03 -20.90 7.30
N LYS A 245 22.37 -20.16 6.22
CA LYS A 245 23.51 -20.51 5.37
C LYS A 245 24.85 -20.33 6.08
N HIS A 246 24.98 -19.31 6.93
CA HIS A 246 26.20 -19.06 7.70
C HIS A 246 26.48 -20.18 8.71
N ILE A 247 25.44 -20.78 9.31
CA ILE A 247 25.57 -21.95 10.18
C ILE A 247 26.18 -23.13 9.41
N LEU A 248 25.80 -23.33 8.13
CA LEU A 248 26.31 -24.40 7.29
C LEU A 248 27.70 -24.08 6.69
N HIS A 249 27.99 -22.81 6.46
CA HIS A 249 29.22 -22.35 5.85
C HIS A 249 29.78 -21.13 6.60
N PRO A 250 30.43 -21.30 7.77
CA PRO A 250 30.82 -20.20 8.67
C PRO A 250 31.75 -19.17 8.05
N ASN A 251 32.59 -19.57 7.08
CA ASN A 251 33.55 -18.68 6.41
C ASN A 251 32.97 -17.95 5.16
N ALA A 252 31.69 -18.15 4.84
CA ALA A 252 31.12 -17.56 3.65
C ALA A 252 30.67 -16.12 3.93
N VAL A 253 31.12 -15.18 3.09
CA VAL A 253 30.62 -13.79 3.10
C VAL A 253 29.31 -13.73 2.31
N LEU A 254 28.18 -13.62 3.02
CA LEU A 254 26.83 -13.67 2.46
C LEU A 254 26.15 -12.29 2.54
N PRO A 255 26.34 -11.40 1.56
CA PRO A 255 25.67 -10.10 1.60
C PRO A 255 24.17 -10.26 1.38
N VAL A 256 23.36 -9.52 2.17
CA VAL A 256 21.92 -9.39 1.95
C VAL A 256 21.68 -8.58 0.68
N ARG A 257 20.95 -9.14 -0.28
CA ARG A 257 20.67 -8.50 -1.56
C ARG A 257 19.17 -8.40 -1.81
N VAL A 258 18.71 -7.20 -2.17
CA VAL A 258 17.34 -6.96 -2.65
C VAL A 258 17.44 -6.30 -4.02
N ASN A 259 16.70 -6.76 -5.01
CA ASN A 259 16.75 -6.26 -6.39
C ASN A 259 18.18 -6.18 -6.97
N LYS A 260 19.04 -7.18 -6.65
CA LYS A 260 20.47 -7.24 -7.02
C LYS A 260 21.37 -6.19 -6.34
N GLN A 261 20.84 -5.33 -5.48
CA GLN A 261 21.62 -4.36 -4.70
C GLN A 261 21.96 -4.93 -3.34
N VAL A 262 23.19 -4.69 -2.88
CA VAL A 262 23.64 -5.08 -1.54
C VAL A 262 23.10 -4.07 -0.52
N ILE A 263 22.42 -4.57 0.51
CA ILE A 263 21.89 -3.76 1.60
C ILE A 263 22.98 -3.53 2.64
N SER A 264 23.22 -2.26 3.01
CA SER A 264 24.22 -1.92 4.01
C SER A 264 23.90 -2.52 5.39
N PRO A 265 24.92 -2.87 6.20
CA PRO A 265 24.71 -3.38 7.56
C PRO A 265 23.90 -2.43 8.46
N SER A 266 24.05 -1.13 8.27
CA SER A 266 23.28 -0.12 9.02
C SER A 266 21.77 -0.20 8.74
N ILE A 267 21.37 -0.44 7.50
CA ILE A 267 19.96 -0.64 7.13
C ILE A 267 19.45 -1.96 7.70
N GLN A 268 20.26 -3.03 7.65
CA GLN A 268 19.88 -4.32 8.22
C GLN A 268 19.64 -4.22 9.72
N SER A 269 20.51 -3.54 10.48
CA SER A 269 20.33 -3.30 11.91
C SER A 269 19.08 -2.46 12.21
N THR A 270 18.83 -1.40 11.44
CA THR A 270 17.63 -0.57 11.59
C THR A 270 16.34 -1.38 11.38
N VAL A 271 16.32 -2.27 10.38
CA VAL A 271 15.17 -3.17 10.15
C VAL A 271 15.01 -4.12 11.33
N SER A 272 16.08 -4.78 11.78
CA SER A 272 16.03 -5.69 12.93
C SER A 272 15.56 -5.02 14.22
N VAL A 273 16.06 -3.82 14.51
CA VAL A 273 15.64 -3.02 15.68
C VAL A 273 14.18 -2.63 15.59
N SER A 274 13.66 -2.29 14.41
CA SER A 274 12.23 -1.98 14.23
C SER A 274 11.32 -3.16 14.64
N TYR A 275 11.76 -4.40 14.42
CA TYR A 275 11.01 -5.59 14.84
C TYR A 275 11.15 -5.86 16.34
N THR A 276 12.33 -5.69 16.92
CA THR A 276 12.53 -5.87 18.35
C THR A 276 11.67 -4.90 19.17
N HIS A 277 11.55 -3.63 18.76
CA HIS A 277 10.66 -2.67 19.41
C HIS A 277 9.17 -2.99 19.28
N LEU A 278 8.75 -3.76 18.26
CA LEU A 278 7.37 -4.20 18.10
C LEU A 278 7.06 -5.48 18.89
N THR A 279 8.07 -6.29 19.19
CA THR A 279 7.89 -7.62 19.82
C THR A 279 8.30 -7.66 21.30
N LEU A 280 9.00 -6.64 21.78
CA LEU A 280 9.36 -6.53 23.20
C LEU A 280 8.47 -5.49 23.89
N PRO A 281 7.98 -5.79 25.11
CA PRO A 281 7.19 -4.86 25.92
C PRO A 281 8.00 -3.64 26.37
#